data_cfb68348ba9b19c07841aaa01f4899ed
#
_entry.id   cfb68348ba9b19c07841aaa01f4899ed
#
_cell.length_a   1.000
_cell.length_b   1.000
_cell.length_c   1.000
_cell.angle_alpha   90.00
_cell.angle_beta   90.00
_cell.angle_gamma   90.00
#
_symmetry.space_group_name_H-M   'P 1'
#
loop_
_entity.id
_entity.type
_entity.pdbx_description
1 polymer ?
#
loop_
_entity_poly.entity_id
_entity_poly.type
_entity_poly.pdbx_seq_one_letter_code
_entity_poly.pdbx_strand_id
1 'polypeptide(L)'
;MHLSAKAHQRIARVLAAWCLVFLAVLAGKPSFTNASVPVRGVADPVVALQMARNAAEVEAILGEAPSADREVMRVKQYIDFALIGGYFALAMVIAAALIRIRYRSTAILIGVLAILAAVHDVRENLLTLRIVNLGLSRLPPYILDELRLMSVTKWIFLAVAIALLSAITVRRKQWYLRAAGILGFIGVALTIGGLFYNSILVWGGLFMFFGLLLTAATLKVLTHESAS
;
A
#
# COMPACT_ATOMS: atom_id res chain seq x y z
N MET A 1 7.88 19.36 -21.49
CA MET A 1 6.45 19.71 -21.35
C MET A 1 6.12 19.88 -19.88
N HIS A 2 5.72 21.08 -19.43
CA HIS A 2 5.49 21.34 -18.01
C HIS A 2 3.97 21.36 -17.73
N LEU A 3 3.46 20.35 -17.00
CA LEU A 3 2.08 20.30 -16.58
C LEU A 3 1.75 21.46 -15.64
N SER A 4 0.60 22.11 -15.80
CA SER A 4 0.13 23.15 -14.87
C SER A 4 -0.28 22.55 -13.51
N ALA A 5 -0.36 23.39 -12.45
CA ALA A 5 -0.86 22.94 -11.13
C ALA A 5 -2.29 22.37 -11.21
N LYS A 6 -3.13 22.93 -12.10
CA LYS A 6 -4.47 22.43 -12.38
C LYS A 6 -4.43 21.02 -12.99
N ALA A 7 -3.48 20.76 -13.90
CA ALA A 7 -3.32 19.43 -14.52
C ALA A 7 -2.88 18.39 -13.49
N HIS A 8 -1.88 18.70 -12.66
CA HIS A 8 -1.46 17.80 -11.56
C HIS A 8 -2.62 17.45 -10.62
N GLN A 9 -3.40 18.45 -10.23
CA GLN A 9 -4.58 18.23 -9.37
C GLN A 9 -5.62 17.33 -10.03
N ARG A 10 -5.90 17.51 -11.34
CA ARG A 10 -6.86 16.68 -12.07
C ARG A 10 -6.38 15.23 -12.15
N ILE A 11 -5.13 15.02 -12.54
CA ILE A 11 -4.52 13.69 -12.63
C ILE A 11 -4.52 13.02 -11.25
N ALA A 12 -4.12 13.73 -10.18
CA ALA A 12 -4.11 13.19 -8.83
C ALA A 12 -5.50 12.74 -8.37
N ARG A 13 -6.56 13.52 -8.68
CA ARG A 13 -7.94 13.14 -8.34
C ARG A 13 -8.41 11.89 -9.10
N VAL A 14 -8.08 11.78 -10.38
CA VAL A 14 -8.43 10.60 -11.18
C VAL A 14 -7.72 9.36 -10.62
N LEU A 15 -6.42 9.46 -10.32
CA LEU A 15 -5.66 8.36 -9.73
C LEU A 15 -6.16 8.01 -8.31
N ALA A 16 -6.53 9.00 -7.51
CA ALA A 16 -7.14 8.76 -6.19
C ALA A 16 -8.47 8.02 -6.31
N ALA A 17 -9.32 8.40 -7.26
CA ALA A 17 -10.58 7.68 -7.54
C ALA A 17 -10.30 6.26 -8.04
N TRP A 18 -9.33 6.06 -8.93
CA TRP A 18 -8.87 4.74 -9.35
C TRP A 18 -8.48 3.86 -8.15
N CYS A 19 -7.61 4.36 -7.28
CA CYS A 19 -7.18 3.63 -6.10
C CYS A 19 -8.36 3.26 -5.18
N LEU A 20 -9.33 4.17 -4.99
CA LEU A 20 -10.53 3.90 -4.18
C LEU A 20 -11.39 2.78 -4.79
N VAL A 21 -11.59 2.79 -6.11
CA VAL A 21 -12.34 1.73 -6.81
C VAL A 21 -11.66 0.38 -6.62
N PHE A 22 -10.35 0.28 -6.87
CA PHE A 22 -9.63 -0.99 -6.74
C PHE A 22 -9.54 -1.47 -5.30
N LEU A 23 -9.39 -0.56 -4.32
CA LEU A 23 -9.47 -0.92 -2.90
C LEU A 23 -10.86 -1.47 -2.52
N ALA A 24 -11.93 -0.84 -3.00
CA ALA A 24 -13.29 -1.30 -2.78
C ALA A 24 -13.54 -2.69 -3.42
N VAL A 25 -12.99 -2.92 -4.62
CA VAL A 25 -13.07 -4.23 -5.28
C VAL A 25 -12.27 -5.29 -4.50
N LEU A 26 -11.07 -4.95 -4.00
CA LEU A 26 -10.27 -5.86 -3.16
C LEU A 26 -10.96 -6.21 -1.84
N ALA A 27 -11.66 -5.25 -1.22
CA ALA A 27 -12.45 -5.47 -0.01
C ALA A 27 -13.73 -6.27 -0.27
N GLY A 28 -14.20 -6.30 -1.53
CA GLY A 28 -15.42 -6.97 -1.95
C GLY A 28 -15.24 -8.44 -2.30
N LYS A 29 -16.14 -8.93 -3.16
CA LYS A 29 -16.08 -10.32 -3.66
C LYS A 29 -15.05 -10.47 -4.79
N PRO A 30 -14.46 -11.68 -5.00
CA PRO A 30 -14.73 -12.89 -4.23
C PRO A 30 -14.12 -12.83 -2.81
N SER A 31 -14.79 -13.48 -1.84
CA SER A 31 -14.40 -13.52 -0.43
C SER A 31 -13.86 -14.90 -0.05
N PHE A 32 -12.90 -14.92 0.88
CA PHE A 32 -12.34 -16.16 1.40
C PHE A 32 -13.34 -16.93 2.26
N THR A 33 -13.28 -18.24 2.21
CA THR A 33 -14.09 -19.14 3.07
C THR A 33 -13.41 -19.37 4.43
N ASN A 34 -12.08 -19.37 4.47
CA ASN A 34 -11.26 -19.54 5.68
C ASN A 34 -10.95 -18.22 6.42
N ALA A 35 -11.54 -17.10 6.02
CA ALA A 35 -11.29 -15.77 6.59
C ALA A 35 -11.61 -15.64 8.10
N SER A 36 -12.36 -16.60 8.67
CA SER A 36 -12.68 -16.66 10.11
C SER A 36 -11.54 -17.20 10.99
N VAL A 37 -10.49 -17.78 10.41
CA VAL A 37 -9.35 -18.35 11.13
C VAL A 37 -8.16 -17.40 11.05
N PRO A 38 -7.91 -16.58 12.10
CA PRO A 38 -6.78 -15.67 12.08
C PRO A 38 -5.47 -16.45 12.20
N VAL A 39 -4.52 -16.17 11.29
CA VAL A 39 -3.15 -16.69 11.37
C VAL A 39 -2.26 -15.58 11.91
N ARG A 40 -1.52 -15.86 12.96
CA ARG A 40 -0.65 -14.90 13.67
C ARG A 40 -1.38 -13.63 14.12
N GLY A 41 -2.67 -13.75 14.48
CA GLY A 41 -3.50 -12.63 14.88
C GLY A 41 -4.01 -11.76 13.72
N VAL A 42 -3.75 -12.13 12.46
CA VAL A 42 -4.25 -11.44 11.26
C VAL A 42 -5.47 -12.16 10.73
N ALA A 43 -6.60 -11.47 10.71
CA ALA A 43 -7.84 -12.00 10.14
C ALA A 43 -7.92 -11.84 8.61
N ASP A 44 -7.24 -10.84 8.04
CA ASP A 44 -7.16 -10.65 6.59
C ASP A 44 -6.23 -11.70 5.95
N PRO A 45 -6.76 -12.58 5.07
CA PRO A 45 -5.97 -13.68 4.51
C PRO A 45 -4.81 -13.23 3.62
N VAL A 46 -4.92 -12.07 2.95
CA VAL A 46 -3.85 -11.54 2.10
C VAL A 46 -2.66 -11.14 2.98
N VAL A 47 -2.92 -10.35 4.02
CA VAL A 47 -1.87 -9.91 4.97
C VAL A 47 -1.37 -11.10 5.82
N ALA A 48 -2.24 -12.05 6.19
CA ALA A 48 -1.84 -13.26 6.90
C ALA A 48 -0.83 -14.09 6.09
N LEU A 49 -1.05 -14.24 4.77
CA LEU A 49 -0.14 -14.95 3.89
C LEU A 49 1.22 -14.25 3.77
N GLN A 50 1.24 -12.92 3.72
CA GLN A 50 2.47 -12.13 3.72
C GLN A 50 3.35 -12.37 4.96
N MET A 51 2.72 -12.74 6.08
CA MET A 51 3.39 -12.98 7.37
C MET A 51 3.58 -14.48 7.68
N ALA A 52 3.12 -15.38 6.81
CA ALA A 52 3.24 -16.84 6.99
C ALA A 52 4.71 -17.29 7.04
N ARG A 53 4.99 -18.30 7.91
CA ARG A 53 6.35 -18.80 8.14
C ARG A 53 6.55 -20.27 7.76
N ASN A 54 5.44 -21.00 7.58
CA ASN A 54 5.48 -22.42 7.29
C ASN A 54 4.29 -22.87 6.44
N ALA A 55 4.36 -24.06 5.89
CA ALA A 55 3.33 -24.62 5.03
C ALA A 55 1.98 -24.79 5.75
N ALA A 56 1.97 -25.11 7.04
CA ALA A 56 0.74 -25.28 7.82
C ALA A 56 -0.05 -23.96 7.94
N GLU A 57 0.65 -22.84 8.08
CA GLU A 57 0.01 -21.51 8.06
C GLU A 57 -0.56 -21.17 6.69
N VAL A 58 0.14 -21.52 5.60
CA VAL A 58 -0.37 -21.37 4.22
C VAL A 58 -1.61 -22.22 4.01
N GLU A 59 -1.62 -23.46 4.52
CA GLU A 59 -2.77 -24.36 4.45
C GLU A 59 -3.98 -23.81 5.24
N ALA A 60 -3.75 -23.28 6.42
CA ALA A 60 -4.80 -22.67 7.23
C ALA A 60 -5.44 -21.45 6.54
N ILE A 61 -4.69 -20.72 5.70
CA ILE A 61 -5.17 -19.54 4.96
C ILE A 61 -5.86 -19.95 3.64
N LEU A 62 -5.19 -20.81 2.85
CA LEU A 62 -5.56 -21.06 1.46
C LEU A 62 -6.22 -22.44 1.24
N GLY A 63 -6.14 -23.32 2.22
CA GLY A 63 -6.50 -24.74 2.05
C GLY A 63 -5.48 -25.51 1.18
N GLU A 64 -5.66 -26.83 1.13
CA GLU A 64 -4.89 -27.70 0.24
C GLU A 64 -5.27 -27.44 -1.23
N ALA A 65 -4.30 -27.56 -2.13
CA ALA A 65 -4.55 -27.32 -3.55
C ALA A 65 -5.21 -28.55 -4.21
N PRO A 66 -6.24 -28.37 -5.04
CA PRO A 66 -6.93 -27.13 -5.40
C PRO A 66 -7.96 -26.69 -4.34
N SER A 67 -8.11 -25.37 -4.12
CA SER A 67 -9.15 -24.83 -3.22
C SER A 67 -9.77 -23.53 -3.77
N ALA A 68 -10.99 -23.22 -3.31
CA ALA A 68 -11.68 -21.98 -3.67
C ALA A 68 -10.88 -20.74 -3.19
N ASP A 69 -10.29 -20.80 -2.00
CA ASP A 69 -9.56 -19.68 -1.43
C ASP A 69 -8.26 -19.37 -2.20
N ARG A 70 -7.65 -20.36 -2.84
CA ARG A 70 -6.53 -20.14 -3.77
C ARG A 70 -6.95 -19.36 -5.00
N GLU A 71 -8.12 -19.64 -5.56
CA GLU A 71 -8.66 -18.87 -6.69
C GLU A 71 -9.01 -17.43 -6.26
N VAL A 72 -9.60 -17.27 -5.07
CA VAL A 72 -9.86 -15.94 -4.51
C VAL A 72 -8.56 -15.16 -4.36
N MET A 73 -7.52 -15.77 -3.79
CA MET A 73 -6.21 -15.14 -3.64
C MET A 73 -5.63 -14.73 -5.00
N ARG A 74 -5.70 -15.61 -6.01
CA ARG A 74 -5.21 -15.33 -7.36
C ARG A 74 -5.91 -14.11 -7.97
N VAL A 75 -7.23 -14.05 -7.90
CA VAL A 75 -8.02 -12.92 -8.41
C VAL A 75 -7.65 -11.62 -7.68
N LYS A 76 -7.52 -11.68 -6.35
CA LYS A 76 -7.13 -10.49 -5.56
C LYS A 76 -5.73 -10.00 -5.93
N GLN A 77 -4.77 -10.87 -6.21
CA GLN A 77 -3.44 -10.45 -6.65
C GLN A 77 -3.46 -9.74 -8.02
N TYR A 78 -4.28 -10.20 -8.97
CA TYR A 78 -4.43 -9.51 -10.26
C TYR A 78 -5.06 -8.12 -10.09
N ILE A 79 -6.04 -7.99 -9.21
CA ILE A 79 -6.66 -6.69 -8.89
C ILE A 79 -5.63 -5.77 -8.21
N ASP A 80 -4.81 -6.32 -7.33
CA ASP A 80 -3.80 -5.57 -6.59
C ASP A 80 -2.70 -4.99 -7.50
N PHE A 81 -2.32 -5.65 -8.59
CA PHE A 81 -1.43 -5.04 -9.59
C PHE A 81 -1.97 -3.72 -10.14
N ALA A 82 -3.28 -3.61 -10.34
CA ALA A 82 -3.90 -2.35 -10.78
C ALA A 82 -3.90 -1.29 -9.67
N LEU A 83 -4.06 -1.69 -8.41
CA LEU A 83 -3.93 -0.80 -7.25
C LEU A 83 -2.49 -0.30 -7.09
N ILE A 84 -1.49 -1.19 -7.25
CA ILE A 84 -0.05 -0.83 -7.24
C ILE A 84 0.24 0.23 -8.31
N GLY A 85 -0.21 0.03 -9.54
CA GLY A 85 -0.06 1.03 -10.61
C GLY A 85 -0.68 2.36 -10.25
N GLY A 86 -1.87 2.34 -9.64
CA GLY A 86 -2.59 3.54 -9.20
C GLY A 86 -1.86 4.32 -8.11
N TYR A 87 -1.51 3.70 -6.99
CA TYR A 87 -0.86 4.41 -5.88
C TYR A 87 0.56 4.87 -6.24
N PHE A 88 1.29 4.08 -7.04
CA PHE A 88 2.59 4.45 -7.55
C PHE A 88 2.51 5.71 -8.43
N ALA A 89 1.63 5.71 -9.44
CA ALA A 89 1.42 6.87 -10.30
C ALA A 89 0.98 8.11 -9.48
N LEU A 90 0.11 7.91 -8.47
CA LEU A 90 -0.33 8.98 -7.58
C LEU A 90 0.84 9.57 -6.78
N ALA A 91 1.69 8.73 -6.19
CA ALA A 91 2.88 9.17 -5.47
C ALA A 91 3.84 9.96 -6.38
N MET A 92 4.04 9.51 -7.63
CA MET A 92 4.86 10.21 -8.62
C MET A 92 4.30 11.57 -9.01
N VAL A 93 2.97 11.70 -9.17
CA VAL A 93 2.30 12.99 -9.44
C VAL A 93 2.46 13.94 -8.26
N ILE A 94 2.32 13.47 -7.03
CA ILE A 94 2.53 14.27 -5.81
C ILE A 94 4.01 14.70 -5.73
N ALA A 95 4.94 13.79 -5.92
CA ALA A 95 6.38 14.11 -5.92
C ALA A 95 6.72 15.15 -6.99
N ALA A 96 6.23 14.99 -8.22
CA ALA A 96 6.43 15.95 -9.29
C ALA A 96 5.85 17.35 -8.97
N ALA A 97 4.73 17.42 -8.27
CA ALA A 97 4.16 18.68 -7.80
C ALA A 97 5.00 19.33 -6.69
N LEU A 98 5.55 18.53 -5.75
CA LEU A 98 6.40 18.99 -4.66
C LEU A 98 7.77 19.47 -5.13
N ILE A 99 8.33 18.91 -6.22
CA ILE A 99 9.59 19.37 -6.84
C ILE A 99 9.51 20.85 -7.27
N ARG A 100 8.33 21.30 -7.70
CA ARG A 100 8.08 22.68 -8.18
C ARG A 100 8.03 23.72 -7.08
N ILE A 101 7.88 23.28 -5.86
CA ILE A 101 7.92 24.10 -4.68
C ILE A 101 9.21 23.76 -3.92
N ARG A 102 9.49 24.43 -2.82
CA ARG A 102 10.75 24.33 -2.06
C ARG A 102 11.16 22.93 -1.52
N TYR A 103 10.42 21.85 -1.86
CA TYR A 103 10.62 20.51 -1.30
C TYR A 103 11.29 19.53 -2.28
N ARG A 104 12.19 20.01 -3.16
CA ARG A 104 12.80 19.20 -4.22
C ARG A 104 13.46 17.90 -3.71
N SER A 105 14.34 17.99 -2.72
CA SER A 105 15.05 16.82 -2.20
C SER A 105 14.09 15.81 -1.55
N THR A 106 13.17 16.29 -0.73
CA THR A 106 12.15 15.44 -0.09
C THR A 106 11.25 14.79 -1.14
N ALA A 107 10.85 15.51 -2.17
CA ALA A 107 10.03 14.99 -3.26
C ALA A 107 10.74 13.89 -4.06
N ILE A 108 12.03 14.08 -4.36
CA ILE A 108 12.85 13.04 -5.01
C ILE A 108 12.89 11.79 -4.12
N LEU A 109 13.15 11.96 -2.82
CA LEU A 109 13.20 10.82 -1.89
C LEU A 109 11.83 10.10 -1.81
N ILE A 110 10.71 10.82 -1.73
CA ILE A 110 9.37 10.23 -1.79
C ILE A 110 9.20 9.42 -3.09
N GLY A 111 9.60 9.96 -4.23
CA GLY A 111 9.53 9.27 -5.52
C GLY A 111 10.36 7.98 -5.55
N VAL A 112 11.60 8.03 -5.07
CA VAL A 112 12.48 6.84 -4.97
C VAL A 112 11.87 5.78 -4.07
N LEU A 113 11.38 6.17 -2.88
CA LEU A 113 10.73 5.24 -1.95
C LEU A 113 9.46 4.63 -2.54
N ALA A 114 8.68 5.40 -3.30
CA ALA A 114 7.49 4.89 -3.99
C ALA A 114 7.86 3.86 -5.08
N ILE A 115 8.96 4.09 -5.83
CA ILE A 115 9.48 3.11 -6.81
C ILE A 115 9.88 1.81 -6.08
N LEU A 116 10.67 1.93 -5.01
CA LEU A 116 11.12 0.77 -4.25
C LEU A 116 9.93 0.00 -3.65
N ALA A 117 8.96 0.70 -3.07
CA ALA A 117 7.75 0.07 -2.54
C ALA A 117 6.98 -0.69 -3.64
N ALA A 118 6.76 -0.06 -4.80
CA ALA A 118 6.03 -0.69 -5.91
C ALA A 118 6.77 -1.93 -6.47
N VAL A 119 8.11 -1.88 -6.58
CA VAL A 119 8.92 -3.03 -7.02
C VAL A 119 8.78 -4.19 -6.04
N HIS A 120 8.84 -3.94 -4.73
CA HIS A 120 8.69 -4.98 -3.71
C HIS A 120 7.26 -5.54 -3.69
N ASP A 121 6.25 -4.69 -3.90
CA ASP A 121 4.84 -5.08 -3.95
C ASP A 121 4.56 -5.98 -5.17
N VAL A 122 5.08 -5.61 -6.34
CA VAL A 122 5.01 -6.47 -7.54
C VAL A 122 5.70 -7.82 -7.29
N ARG A 123 6.89 -7.82 -6.67
CA ARG A 123 7.61 -9.06 -6.35
C ARG A 123 6.83 -9.91 -5.35
N GLU A 124 6.24 -9.31 -4.34
CA GLU A 124 5.36 -9.97 -3.36
C GLU A 124 4.17 -10.65 -4.06
N ASN A 125 3.48 -9.94 -4.95
CA ASN A 125 2.34 -10.48 -5.69
C ASN A 125 2.75 -11.67 -6.58
N LEU A 126 3.92 -11.60 -7.23
CA LEU A 126 4.44 -12.73 -8.02
C LEU A 126 4.78 -13.94 -7.17
N LEU A 127 5.36 -13.75 -5.97
CA LEU A 127 5.62 -14.82 -5.01
C LEU A 127 4.31 -15.42 -4.49
N THR A 128 3.33 -14.60 -4.15
CA THR A 128 1.99 -15.04 -3.75
C THR A 128 1.33 -15.89 -4.83
N LEU A 129 1.35 -15.44 -6.09
CA LEU A 129 0.82 -16.22 -7.22
C LEU A 129 1.57 -17.57 -7.39
N ARG A 130 2.88 -17.59 -7.14
CA ARG A 130 3.65 -18.84 -7.16
C ARG A 130 3.22 -19.78 -6.04
N ILE A 131 3.02 -19.28 -4.82
CA ILE A 131 2.53 -20.08 -3.67
C ILE A 131 1.14 -20.64 -3.94
N VAL A 132 0.25 -19.82 -4.50
CA VAL A 132 -1.12 -20.22 -4.86
C VAL A 132 -1.12 -21.39 -5.86
N ASN A 133 -0.16 -21.42 -6.80
CA ASN A 133 -0.06 -22.45 -7.83
C ASN A 133 0.68 -23.72 -7.38
N LEU A 134 1.44 -23.65 -6.29
CA LEU A 134 2.16 -24.81 -5.76
C LEU A 134 1.31 -25.58 -4.75
N GLY A 135 1.34 -26.91 -4.81
CA GLY A 135 0.87 -27.73 -3.69
C GLY A 135 1.81 -27.59 -2.48
N LEU A 136 1.30 -27.79 -1.28
CA LEU A 136 2.06 -27.60 -0.03
C LEU A 136 3.32 -28.49 0.04
N SER A 137 3.25 -29.71 -0.49
CA SER A 137 4.38 -30.66 -0.57
C SER A 137 5.53 -30.18 -1.46
N ARG A 138 5.27 -29.19 -2.33
CA ARG A 138 6.24 -28.61 -3.26
C ARG A 138 6.65 -27.19 -2.91
N LEU A 139 6.21 -26.68 -1.74
CA LEU A 139 6.50 -25.32 -1.34
C LEU A 139 7.91 -25.22 -0.72
N PRO A 140 8.89 -24.60 -1.41
CA PRO A 140 10.21 -24.42 -0.84
C PRO A 140 10.18 -23.43 0.32
N PRO A 141 10.83 -23.75 1.47
CA PRO A 141 10.78 -22.88 2.66
C PRO A 141 11.24 -21.44 2.40
N TYR A 142 12.24 -21.24 1.55
CA TYR A 142 12.79 -19.92 1.24
C TYR A 142 11.77 -18.96 0.57
N ILE A 143 10.73 -19.48 -0.11
CA ILE A 143 9.72 -18.64 -0.75
C ILE A 143 8.93 -17.84 0.29
N LEU A 144 8.62 -18.43 1.45
CA LEU A 144 7.91 -17.72 2.52
C LEU A 144 8.79 -16.66 3.18
N ASP A 145 10.08 -16.95 3.34
CA ASP A 145 11.03 -15.96 3.86
C ASP A 145 11.20 -14.79 2.88
N GLU A 146 11.28 -15.08 1.58
CA GLU A 146 11.35 -14.05 0.54
C GLU A 146 10.05 -13.23 0.50
N LEU A 147 8.87 -13.87 0.53
CA LEU A 147 7.58 -13.19 0.55
C LEU A 147 7.50 -12.21 1.73
N ARG A 148 7.85 -12.68 2.94
CA ARG A 148 7.84 -11.84 4.14
C ARG A 148 8.83 -10.69 4.04
N LEU A 149 10.04 -10.94 3.51
CA LEU A 149 11.04 -9.89 3.30
C LEU A 149 10.52 -8.80 2.36
N MET A 150 9.92 -9.19 1.23
CA MET A 150 9.35 -8.23 0.27
C MET A 150 8.21 -7.43 0.92
N SER A 151 7.31 -8.09 1.65
CA SER A 151 6.20 -7.43 2.34
C SER A 151 6.68 -6.44 3.40
N VAL A 152 7.57 -6.86 4.31
CA VAL A 152 8.10 -5.98 5.37
C VAL A 152 8.81 -4.77 4.77
N THR A 153 9.65 -5.00 3.76
CA THR A 153 10.43 -3.93 3.12
C THR A 153 9.52 -2.94 2.38
N LYS A 154 8.50 -3.43 1.68
CA LYS A 154 7.45 -2.60 1.08
C LYS A 154 6.80 -1.68 2.11
N TRP A 155 6.34 -2.24 3.23
CA TRP A 155 5.69 -1.47 4.30
C TRP A 155 6.61 -0.41 4.90
N ILE A 156 7.91 -0.70 5.06
CA ILE A 156 8.91 0.27 5.53
C ILE A 156 9.05 1.42 4.52
N PHE A 157 9.21 1.13 3.22
CA PHE A 157 9.34 2.18 2.21
C PHE A 157 8.10 3.07 2.13
N LEU A 158 6.90 2.47 2.17
CA LEU A 158 5.65 3.23 2.19
C LEU A 158 5.55 4.10 3.45
N ALA A 159 5.87 3.54 4.62
CA ALA A 159 5.81 4.28 5.88
C ALA A 159 6.75 5.49 5.87
N VAL A 160 8.00 5.35 5.38
CA VAL A 160 8.95 6.46 5.28
C VAL A 160 8.48 7.51 4.27
N ALA A 161 7.98 7.09 3.10
CA ALA A 161 7.46 8.02 2.09
C ALA A 161 6.26 8.82 2.62
N ILE A 162 5.33 8.15 3.30
CA ILE A 162 4.15 8.79 3.90
C ILE A 162 4.56 9.68 5.08
N ALA A 163 5.51 9.29 5.92
CA ALA A 163 6.01 10.14 7.00
C ALA A 163 6.59 11.46 6.47
N LEU A 164 7.38 11.41 5.40
CA LEU A 164 7.92 12.60 4.74
C LEU A 164 6.81 13.50 4.18
N LEU A 165 5.82 12.91 3.51
CA LEU A 165 4.67 13.64 2.99
C LEU A 165 3.83 14.27 4.12
N SER A 166 3.61 13.52 5.20
CA SER A 166 2.87 13.94 6.38
C SER A 166 3.56 15.11 7.09
N ALA A 167 4.91 15.08 7.18
CA ALA A 167 5.68 16.19 7.74
C ALA A 167 5.53 17.50 6.95
N ILE A 168 5.28 17.42 5.65
CA ILE A 168 4.99 18.59 4.81
C ILE A 168 3.57 19.07 5.04
N THR A 169 2.60 18.16 5.04
CA THR A 169 1.17 18.50 5.04
C THR A 169 0.67 18.96 6.41
N VAL A 170 1.18 18.38 7.52
CA VAL A 170 0.80 18.77 8.89
C VAL A 170 1.17 20.21 9.24
N ARG A 171 2.21 20.76 8.60
CA ARG A 171 2.68 22.15 8.82
C ARG A 171 1.86 23.20 8.06
N ARG A 172 0.87 22.80 7.26
CA ARG A 172 0.05 23.72 6.48
C ARG A 172 -1.04 24.36 7.33
N LYS A 173 -1.49 25.57 6.94
CA LYS A 173 -2.54 26.31 7.67
C LYS A 173 -3.91 25.66 7.54
N GLN A 174 -4.22 25.08 6.36
CA GLN A 174 -5.50 24.47 6.07
C GLN A 174 -5.71 23.21 6.90
N TRP A 175 -6.85 23.12 7.57
CA TRP A 175 -7.19 22.01 8.46
C TRP A 175 -7.21 20.65 7.74
N TYR A 176 -7.69 20.58 6.48
CA TYR A 176 -7.73 19.34 5.71
C TYR A 176 -6.34 18.82 5.29
N LEU A 177 -5.37 19.72 5.05
CA LEU A 177 -3.97 19.31 4.84
C LEU A 177 -3.34 18.80 6.15
N ARG A 178 -3.64 19.44 7.27
CA ARG A 178 -3.23 18.94 8.60
C ARG A 178 -3.86 17.59 8.88
N ALA A 179 -5.15 17.41 8.58
CA ALA A 179 -5.83 16.11 8.73
C ALA A 179 -5.16 15.03 7.89
N ALA A 180 -4.80 15.32 6.63
CA ALA A 180 -4.05 14.38 5.78
C ALA A 180 -2.71 13.97 6.41
N GLY A 181 -1.95 14.93 6.96
CA GLY A 181 -0.69 14.66 7.63
C GLY A 181 -0.86 13.85 8.91
N ILE A 182 -1.86 14.17 9.73
CA ILE A 182 -2.17 13.43 10.96
C ILE A 182 -2.57 11.99 10.64
N LEU A 183 -3.47 11.77 9.67
CA LEU A 183 -3.86 10.44 9.21
C LEU A 183 -2.64 9.64 8.74
N GLY A 184 -1.75 10.27 7.95
CA GLY A 184 -0.53 9.63 7.50
C GLY A 184 0.38 9.23 8.67
N PHE A 185 0.60 10.09 9.66
CA PHE A 185 1.42 9.76 10.85
C PHE A 185 0.79 8.67 11.71
N ILE A 186 -0.53 8.68 11.91
CA ILE A 186 -1.24 7.59 12.59
C ILE A 186 -1.01 6.28 11.83
N GLY A 187 -1.17 6.30 10.50
CA GLY A 187 -0.91 5.14 9.66
C GLY A 187 0.52 4.62 9.76
N VAL A 188 1.52 5.50 9.75
CA VAL A 188 2.93 5.14 9.93
C VAL A 188 3.15 4.48 11.30
N ALA A 189 2.65 5.06 12.37
CA ALA A 189 2.80 4.51 13.72
C ALA A 189 2.14 3.11 13.84
N LEU A 190 0.92 2.95 13.29
CA LEU A 190 0.23 1.67 13.25
C LEU A 190 0.95 0.65 12.36
N THR A 191 1.53 1.07 11.23
CA THR A 191 2.30 0.18 10.36
C THR A 191 3.56 -0.31 11.08
N ILE A 192 4.32 0.58 11.70
CA ILE A 192 5.51 0.19 12.48
C ILE A 192 5.11 -0.75 13.62
N GLY A 193 4.08 -0.43 14.39
CA GLY A 193 3.55 -1.31 15.42
C GLY A 193 3.07 -2.64 14.84
N GLY A 194 2.46 -2.62 13.66
CA GLY A 194 1.96 -3.79 12.94
C GLY A 194 3.04 -4.76 12.47
N LEU A 195 4.27 -4.31 12.25
CA LEU A 195 5.39 -5.20 11.97
C LEU A 195 5.76 -6.08 13.19
N PHE A 196 5.41 -5.65 14.40
CA PHE A 196 5.58 -6.41 15.64
C PHE A 196 4.28 -7.12 16.07
N TYR A 197 3.14 -6.45 15.89
CA TYR A 197 1.80 -6.90 16.25
C TYR A 197 0.93 -6.96 15.00
N ASN A 198 1.05 -8.02 14.22
CA ASN A 198 0.48 -8.18 12.86
C ASN A 198 -1.00 -7.75 12.73
N SER A 199 -1.80 -7.88 13.81
CA SER A 199 -3.23 -7.54 13.81
C SER A 199 -3.56 -6.08 13.47
N ILE A 200 -2.64 -5.15 13.70
CA ILE A 200 -2.85 -3.72 13.44
C ILE A 200 -2.25 -3.24 12.11
N LEU A 201 -1.52 -4.09 11.37
CA LEU A 201 -0.86 -3.73 10.12
C LEU A 201 -1.84 -3.24 9.05
N VAL A 202 -2.99 -3.91 8.92
CA VAL A 202 -4.06 -3.54 7.97
C VAL A 202 -4.55 -2.11 8.23
N TRP A 203 -4.77 -1.75 9.50
CA TRP A 203 -5.19 -0.41 9.88
C TRP A 203 -4.13 0.63 9.56
N GLY A 204 -2.85 0.30 9.78
CA GLY A 204 -1.73 1.16 9.38
C GLY A 204 -1.77 1.49 7.89
N GLY A 205 -1.92 0.48 7.06
CA GLY A 205 -2.05 0.63 5.60
C GLY A 205 -3.24 1.51 5.21
N LEU A 206 -4.42 1.29 5.80
CA LEU A 206 -5.61 2.09 5.52
C LEU A 206 -5.43 3.57 5.88
N PHE A 207 -4.92 3.88 7.06
CA PHE A 207 -4.69 5.26 7.48
C PHE A 207 -3.65 5.97 6.59
N MET A 208 -2.54 5.30 6.24
CA MET A 208 -1.56 5.85 5.28
C MET A 208 -2.20 6.14 3.93
N PHE A 209 -3.02 5.22 3.45
CA PHE A 209 -3.70 5.35 2.17
C PHE A 209 -4.69 6.51 2.16
N PHE A 210 -5.53 6.66 3.18
CA PHE A 210 -6.45 7.80 3.29
C PHE A 210 -5.72 9.14 3.42
N GLY A 211 -4.59 9.19 4.14
CA GLY A 211 -3.74 10.38 4.20
C GLY A 211 -3.19 10.77 2.82
N LEU A 212 -2.75 9.78 2.03
CA LEU A 212 -2.30 9.97 0.65
C LEU A 212 -3.43 10.49 -0.25
N LEU A 213 -4.62 9.88 -0.19
CA LEU A 213 -5.77 10.29 -1.00
C LEU A 213 -6.23 11.71 -0.67
N LEU A 214 -6.27 12.08 0.61
CA LEU A 214 -6.65 13.43 1.03
C LEU A 214 -5.61 14.47 0.58
N THR A 215 -4.32 14.12 0.63
CA THR A 215 -3.25 14.95 0.05
C THR A 215 -3.45 15.14 -1.45
N ALA A 216 -3.75 14.07 -2.19
CA ALA A 216 -4.03 14.12 -3.61
C ALA A 216 -5.25 15.00 -3.95
N ALA A 217 -6.33 14.86 -3.18
CA ALA A 217 -7.55 15.66 -3.36
C ALA A 217 -7.31 17.16 -3.17
N THR A 218 -6.30 17.53 -2.39
CA THR A 218 -5.99 18.91 -2.00
C THR A 218 -4.65 19.44 -2.57
N LEU A 219 -4.05 18.70 -3.51
CA LEU A 219 -2.71 18.95 -4.05
C LEU A 219 -2.51 20.38 -4.57
N LYS A 220 -3.53 20.97 -5.22
CA LYS A 220 -3.48 22.35 -5.72
C LYS A 220 -3.24 23.35 -4.59
N VAL A 221 -3.89 23.17 -3.47
CA VAL A 221 -3.76 24.08 -2.31
C VAL A 221 -2.36 23.93 -1.69
N LEU A 222 -1.86 22.69 -1.60
CA LEU A 222 -0.51 22.41 -1.14
C LEU A 222 0.56 23.15 -1.96
N THR A 223 0.35 23.26 -3.28
CA THR A 223 1.32 23.91 -4.19
C THR A 223 1.18 25.43 -4.26
N HIS A 224 0.00 26.01 -4.02
CA HIS A 224 -0.22 27.47 -4.07
C HIS A 224 0.35 28.22 -2.88
N GLU A 225 0.24 27.69 -1.66
CA GLU A 225 0.75 28.36 -0.45
C GLU A 225 2.27 28.45 -0.37
N SER A 226 2.99 27.69 -1.15
CA SER A 226 4.45 27.70 -1.13
C SER A 226 5.04 28.73 -2.09
N ALA A 227 4.18 29.41 -2.87
CA ALA A 227 4.57 30.44 -3.83
C ALA A 227 4.32 31.88 -3.30
N SER A 228 3.63 32.02 -2.15
CA SER A 228 3.43 33.26 -1.39
C SER A 228 4.38 33.29 -0.18
#